data_49f608432a9ed9e6f1f11b7d6bec8e98
#
_entry.id   49f608432a9ed9e6f1f11b7d6bec8e98
#
_cell.length_a   1.000
_cell.length_b   1.000
_cell.length_c   1.000
_cell.angle_alpha   90.00
_cell.angle_beta   90.00
_cell.angle_gamma   90.00
#
_symmetry.space_group_name_H-M   'P 1'
#
loop_
_entity.id
_entity.type
_entity.pdbx_description
1 polymer ?
#
loop_
_entity_poly.entity_id
_entity_poly.type
_entity_poly.pdbx_seq_one_letter_code
_entity_poly.pdbx_strand_id
1 'polypeptide(L)'
;MMKTPITNEKGVALILVLLMVSVMVVLTLQLNVSSRSQVHEAANLGDGIRVLYIAKSGLFAGMGLLSEDRGNADTLNEAWARTDAISEQSKDYFDGGHLELVIEDETGKVNINKLVEGNGFNNAVQGVLSRLLTQPQFKLKDREVEDLLNAIKDWIDADAEVTATGAENAYYQGLGKSYTVRNGPMESIDELLLVRGISRELYYGTSESPGLARFLTVHGEGSVNINTAPKEVLRALSPSITEDAANRMDDYRRNAANNLTEPSWYRRVSGLQNTAIDSVTVTTKSEYFQIAATGHLGTMKRSIRGFVKRDSEKKLSVVAWRLG
;
A
#
# COMPACT_ATOMS: atom_id res chain seq x y z
N MET A 1 -82.86 -45.18 21.57
CA MET A 1 -81.68 -45.45 22.39
C MET A 1 -80.52 -44.73 21.73
N MET A 2 -80.25 -43.49 22.17
CA MET A 2 -79.11 -42.67 21.68
C MET A 2 -77.86 -43.11 22.40
N LYS A 3 -76.86 -43.62 21.65
CA LYS A 3 -75.50 -43.89 22.16
C LYS A 3 -74.81 -42.56 22.33
N THR A 4 -74.55 -42.21 23.56
CA THR A 4 -73.62 -41.07 23.89
C THR A 4 -72.23 -41.38 23.38
N PRO A 5 -71.52 -40.49 22.66
CA PRO A 5 -70.19 -40.74 22.27
C PRO A 5 -69.29 -40.69 23.51
N ILE A 6 -68.51 -41.72 23.75
CA ILE A 6 -67.51 -41.80 24.79
C ILE A 6 -66.38 -40.86 24.33
N THR A 7 -66.34 -39.63 24.80
CA THR A 7 -65.22 -38.69 24.63
C THR A 7 -64.06 -39.16 25.50
N ASN A 8 -63.05 -39.70 24.89
CA ASN A 8 -61.82 -40.14 25.60
C ASN A 8 -60.96 -38.93 26.00
N GLU A 9 -61.36 -38.20 27.05
CA GLU A 9 -60.74 -37.02 27.57
C GLU A 9 -59.30 -37.29 28.03
N LYS A 10 -58.93 -38.52 28.43
CA LYS A 10 -57.62 -38.93 28.82
C LYS A 10 -56.63 -38.96 27.65
N GLY A 11 -57.03 -39.24 26.43
CA GLY A 11 -56.20 -39.17 25.23
C GLY A 11 -55.84 -37.74 24.82
N VAL A 12 -56.80 -36.82 24.95
CA VAL A 12 -56.54 -35.39 24.63
C VAL A 12 -55.55 -34.77 25.63
N ALA A 13 -55.67 -35.07 26.91
CA ALA A 13 -54.72 -34.59 27.92
C ALA A 13 -53.30 -35.08 27.64
N LEU A 14 -53.09 -36.33 27.25
CA LEU A 14 -51.80 -36.89 26.90
C LEU A 14 -51.17 -36.14 25.67
N ILE A 15 -51.99 -35.91 24.65
CA ILE A 15 -51.54 -35.19 23.44
C ILE A 15 -51.12 -33.77 23.80
N LEU A 16 -51.85 -33.06 24.65
CA LEU A 16 -51.52 -31.70 25.10
C LEU A 16 -50.20 -31.68 25.90
N VAL A 17 -49.97 -32.65 26.80
CA VAL A 17 -48.72 -32.76 27.56
C VAL A 17 -47.56 -33.03 26.62
N LEU A 18 -47.71 -33.97 25.67
CA LEU A 18 -46.66 -34.26 24.68
C LEU A 18 -46.35 -33.03 23.82
N LEU A 19 -47.38 -32.28 23.41
CA LEU A 19 -47.20 -31.04 22.65
C LEU A 19 -46.42 -29.98 23.47
N MET A 20 -46.80 -29.77 24.75
CA MET A 20 -46.09 -28.84 25.64
C MET A 20 -44.64 -29.26 25.84
N VAL A 21 -44.35 -30.52 26.10
CA VAL A 21 -43.00 -31.05 26.25
C VAL A 21 -42.18 -30.85 24.96
N SER A 22 -42.79 -31.18 23.81
CA SER A 22 -42.15 -30.96 22.50
C SER A 22 -41.76 -29.49 22.26
N VAL A 23 -42.69 -28.58 22.55
CA VAL A 23 -42.45 -27.14 22.44
C VAL A 23 -41.33 -26.69 23.40
N MET A 24 -41.35 -27.16 24.68
CA MET A 24 -40.27 -26.85 25.64
C MET A 24 -38.91 -27.37 25.17
N VAL A 25 -38.84 -28.59 24.64
CA VAL A 25 -37.58 -29.15 24.08
C VAL A 25 -37.07 -28.30 22.93
N VAL A 26 -37.95 -27.94 21.98
CA VAL A 26 -37.55 -27.10 20.82
C VAL A 26 -37.07 -25.74 21.28
N LEU A 27 -37.77 -25.08 22.20
CA LEU A 27 -37.33 -23.79 22.75
C LEU A 27 -35.98 -23.88 23.47
N THR A 28 -35.80 -24.92 24.27
CA THR A 28 -34.50 -25.13 24.99
C THR A 28 -33.34 -25.35 24.02
N LEU A 29 -33.57 -26.17 22.97
CA LEU A 29 -32.55 -26.38 21.93
C LEU A 29 -32.25 -25.09 21.17
N GLN A 30 -33.28 -24.33 20.81
CA GLN A 30 -33.11 -23.05 20.10
C GLN A 30 -32.35 -22.03 20.97
N LEU A 31 -32.66 -21.91 22.26
CA LEU A 31 -31.92 -21.06 23.19
C LEU A 31 -30.46 -21.48 23.32
N ASN A 32 -30.20 -22.79 23.40
CA ASN A 32 -28.83 -23.31 23.51
C ASN A 32 -28.00 -22.97 22.24
N VAL A 33 -28.60 -23.21 21.05
CA VAL A 33 -27.94 -22.85 19.76
C VAL A 33 -27.68 -21.34 19.68
N SER A 34 -28.69 -20.52 20.00
CA SER A 34 -28.56 -19.06 19.99
C SER A 34 -27.48 -18.56 20.97
N SER A 35 -27.47 -19.09 22.20
CA SER A 35 -26.48 -18.73 23.23
C SER A 35 -25.06 -19.09 22.79
N ARG A 36 -24.85 -20.27 22.21
CA ARG A 36 -23.54 -20.67 21.68
C ARG A 36 -23.08 -19.75 20.53
N SER A 37 -23.99 -19.41 19.61
CA SER A 37 -23.69 -18.47 18.53
C SER A 37 -23.25 -17.11 19.05
N GLN A 38 -23.98 -16.56 20.04
CA GLN A 38 -23.62 -15.27 20.66
C GLN A 38 -22.26 -15.31 21.38
N VAL A 39 -21.93 -16.39 22.05
CA VAL A 39 -20.61 -16.56 22.69
C VAL A 39 -19.50 -16.60 21.63
N HIS A 40 -19.68 -17.32 20.51
CA HIS A 40 -18.71 -17.35 19.44
C HIS A 40 -18.57 -15.99 18.74
N GLU A 41 -19.68 -15.28 18.51
CA GLU A 41 -19.63 -13.92 17.94
C GLU A 41 -18.91 -12.94 18.86
N ALA A 42 -19.15 -12.99 20.18
CA ALA A 42 -18.47 -12.16 21.15
C ALA A 42 -16.96 -12.48 21.23
N ALA A 43 -16.58 -13.75 21.15
CA ALA A 43 -15.18 -14.17 21.11
C ALA A 43 -14.49 -13.67 19.83
N ASN A 44 -15.13 -13.86 18.66
CA ASN A 44 -14.61 -13.36 17.38
C ASN A 44 -14.45 -11.83 17.34
N LEU A 45 -15.38 -11.10 17.94
CA LEU A 45 -15.28 -9.65 18.06
C LEU A 45 -14.09 -9.27 18.95
N GLY A 46 -13.93 -9.95 20.10
CA GLY A 46 -12.79 -9.75 21.01
C GLY A 46 -11.46 -10.00 20.31
N ASP A 47 -11.33 -11.10 19.59
CA ASP A 47 -10.14 -11.45 18.81
C ASP A 47 -9.91 -10.47 17.64
N GLY A 48 -10.99 -10.00 16.98
CA GLY A 48 -10.92 -8.96 15.96
C GLY A 48 -10.34 -7.64 16.48
N ILE A 49 -10.70 -7.26 17.71
CA ILE A 49 -10.13 -6.10 18.39
C ILE A 49 -8.67 -6.33 18.76
N ARG A 50 -8.34 -7.50 19.34
CA ARG A 50 -6.95 -7.83 19.72
C ARG A 50 -6.02 -7.78 18.52
N VAL A 51 -6.38 -8.40 17.40
CA VAL A 51 -5.55 -8.42 16.18
C VAL A 51 -5.38 -7.02 15.58
N LEU A 52 -6.41 -6.16 15.69
CA LEU A 52 -6.30 -4.76 15.29
C LEU A 52 -5.29 -3.99 16.15
N TYR A 53 -5.28 -4.23 17.48
CA TYR A 53 -4.31 -3.60 18.36
C TYR A 53 -2.89 -4.12 18.15
N ILE A 54 -2.70 -5.40 17.78
CA ILE A 54 -1.40 -5.92 17.34
C ILE A 54 -0.91 -5.14 16.12
N ALA A 55 -1.75 -4.98 15.09
CA ALA A 55 -1.39 -4.18 13.91
C ALA A 55 -1.09 -2.71 14.27
N LYS A 56 -1.90 -2.11 15.15
CA LYS A 56 -1.70 -0.72 15.59
C LYS A 56 -0.38 -0.54 16.37
N SER A 57 -0.02 -1.51 17.21
CA SER A 57 1.26 -1.47 17.91
C SER A 57 2.44 -1.51 16.94
N GLY A 58 2.31 -2.25 15.81
CA GLY A 58 3.30 -2.27 14.75
C GLY A 58 3.49 -0.91 14.07
N LEU A 59 2.42 -0.15 13.84
CA LEU A 59 2.53 1.21 13.31
C LEU A 59 3.38 2.10 14.25
N PHE A 60 3.11 2.05 15.57
CA PHE A 60 3.87 2.82 16.54
C PHE A 60 5.30 2.32 16.72
N ALA A 61 5.52 1.01 16.67
CA ALA A 61 6.88 0.44 16.67
C ALA A 61 7.69 0.92 15.47
N GLY A 62 7.09 0.92 14.27
CA GLY A 62 7.71 1.46 13.06
C GLY A 62 8.05 2.95 13.19
N MET A 63 7.14 3.74 13.75
CA MET A 63 7.42 5.16 14.06
C MET A 63 8.58 5.29 15.07
N GLY A 64 8.63 4.43 16.08
CA GLY A 64 9.75 4.40 17.04
C GLY A 64 11.09 4.18 16.34
N LEU A 65 11.19 3.19 15.47
CA LEU A 65 12.41 2.90 14.69
C LEU A 65 12.86 4.10 13.85
N LEU A 66 11.91 4.75 13.16
CA LEU A 66 12.20 5.93 12.35
C LEU A 66 12.62 7.14 13.20
N SER A 67 12.12 7.25 14.43
CA SER A 67 12.47 8.35 15.33
C SER A 67 13.84 8.20 15.99
N GLU A 68 14.31 6.96 16.14
CA GLU A 68 15.63 6.63 16.69
C GLU A 68 16.76 6.76 15.68
N ASP A 69 16.42 6.77 14.37
CA ASP A 69 17.41 6.94 13.33
C ASP A 69 18.06 8.32 13.42
N ARG A 70 19.39 8.33 13.62
CA ARG A 70 20.24 9.52 13.73
C ARG A 70 21.20 9.68 12.54
N GLY A 71 21.05 8.83 11.53
CA GLY A 71 21.87 8.84 10.33
C GLY A 71 21.81 10.18 9.57
N ASN A 72 22.88 10.50 8.85
CA ASN A 72 22.94 11.63 7.94
C ASN A 72 22.38 11.31 6.56
N ALA A 73 22.14 10.03 6.29
CA ALA A 73 21.56 9.52 5.06
C ALA A 73 20.64 8.34 5.41
N ASP A 74 19.56 8.18 4.68
CA ASP A 74 18.62 7.06 4.85
C ASP A 74 18.96 5.94 3.87
N THR A 75 19.15 4.73 4.38
CA THR A 75 19.65 3.58 3.61
C THR A 75 18.92 2.27 3.95
N LEU A 76 18.99 1.30 3.05
CA LEU A 76 18.47 -0.06 3.29
C LEU A 76 19.28 -0.87 4.32
N ASN A 77 20.38 -0.31 4.87
CA ASN A 77 21.21 -0.95 5.87
C ASN A 77 20.81 -0.62 7.31
N GLU A 78 19.85 0.30 7.49
CA GLU A 78 19.40 0.78 8.79
C GLU A 78 18.32 -0.12 9.42
N ALA A 79 18.12 0.04 10.72
CA ALA A 79 17.21 -0.80 11.50
C ALA A 79 15.76 -0.72 11.00
N TRP A 80 15.31 0.46 10.57
CA TRP A 80 13.96 0.65 10.05
C TRP A 80 13.69 -0.13 8.74
N ALA A 81 14.73 -0.39 7.94
CA ALA A 81 14.61 -1.15 6.69
C ALA A 81 14.72 -2.68 6.91
N ARG A 82 15.05 -3.13 8.12
CA ARG A 82 15.29 -4.53 8.48
C ARG A 82 14.39 -4.97 9.64
N THR A 83 13.11 -5.05 9.38
CA THR A 83 12.08 -5.28 10.41
C THR A 83 11.80 -6.77 10.69
N ASP A 84 12.46 -7.70 10.01
CA ASP A 84 12.24 -9.15 10.16
C ASP A 84 12.46 -9.62 11.60
N ALA A 85 13.52 -9.13 12.27
CA ALA A 85 13.83 -9.48 13.65
C ALA A 85 12.72 -9.03 14.61
N ILE A 86 12.13 -7.86 14.40
CA ILE A 86 11.02 -7.33 15.20
C ILE A 86 9.78 -8.18 14.98
N SER A 87 9.50 -8.54 13.74
CA SER A 87 8.37 -9.41 13.38
C SER A 87 8.51 -10.77 14.07
N GLU A 88 9.69 -11.35 14.08
CA GLU A 88 9.93 -12.64 14.76
C GLU A 88 9.81 -12.52 16.29
N GLN A 89 10.45 -11.52 16.91
CA GLN A 89 10.38 -11.29 18.35
C GLN A 89 8.97 -10.95 18.84
N SER A 90 8.10 -10.44 17.98
CA SER A 90 6.74 -10.06 18.34
C SER A 90 5.92 -11.24 18.87
N LYS A 91 6.26 -12.47 18.50
CA LYS A 91 5.61 -13.70 18.98
C LYS A 91 5.70 -13.87 20.50
N ASP A 92 6.73 -13.30 21.11
CA ASP A 92 6.95 -13.37 22.57
C ASP A 92 6.08 -12.36 23.34
N TYR A 93 5.57 -11.33 22.66
CA TYR A 93 4.79 -10.26 23.29
C TYR A 93 3.28 -10.42 23.14
N PHE A 94 2.82 -11.20 22.16
CA PHE A 94 1.39 -11.37 21.87
C PHE A 94 1.00 -12.83 22.07
N ASP A 95 0.23 -13.11 23.10
CA ASP A 95 -0.26 -14.45 23.42
C ASP A 95 -1.08 -15.04 22.26
N GLY A 96 -0.52 -16.01 21.56
CA GLY A 96 -1.08 -16.68 20.38
C GLY A 96 -1.14 -15.80 19.12
N GLY A 97 -0.56 -14.59 19.15
CA GLY A 97 -0.51 -13.68 18.01
C GLY A 97 0.92 -13.29 17.62
N HIS A 98 1.06 -12.58 16.52
CA HIS A 98 2.32 -11.95 16.10
C HIS A 98 2.07 -10.75 15.18
N LEU A 99 3.10 -9.95 15.02
CA LEU A 99 3.15 -8.78 14.17
C LEU A 99 4.04 -9.06 12.97
N GLU A 100 3.59 -8.69 11.79
CA GLU A 100 4.43 -8.51 10.60
C GLU A 100 4.57 -7.01 10.34
N LEU A 101 5.79 -6.51 10.29
CA LEU A 101 6.10 -5.10 10.11
C LEU A 101 6.99 -4.91 8.89
N VAL A 102 6.60 -4.00 8.01
CA VAL A 102 7.39 -3.58 6.84
C VAL A 102 7.38 -2.06 6.81
N ILE A 103 8.56 -1.47 6.65
CA ILE A 103 8.73 -0.03 6.45
C ILE A 103 9.37 0.20 5.09
N GLU A 104 8.72 1.01 4.27
CA GLU A 104 9.22 1.40 2.94
C GLU A 104 9.46 2.90 2.90
N ASP A 105 10.53 3.28 2.25
CA ASP A 105 10.81 4.68 1.96
C ASP A 105 10.01 5.14 0.74
N GLU A 106 9.10 6.08 0.94
CA GLU A 106 8.34 6.70 -0.15
C GLU A 106 9.21 7.66 -0.98
N THR A 107 10.25 8.25 -0.38
CA THR A 107 11.19 9.14 -1.10
C THR A 107 12.07 8.35 -2.08
N GLY A 108 12.18 7.03 -1.94
CA GLY A 108 12.83 6.16 -2.92
C GLY A 108 12.02 5.95 -4.21
N LYS A 109 10.76 6.41 -4.26
CA LYS A 109 9.84 6.27 -5.40
C LYS A 109 9.74 7.58 -6.20
N VAL A 110 9.20 7.51 -7.42
CA VAL A 110 8.97 8.70 -8.25
C VAL A 110 7.66 9.36 -7.85
N ASN A 111 7.70 10.65 -7.48
CA ASN A 111 6.49 11.39 -7.14
C ASN A 111 5.73 11.79 -8.41
N ILE A 112 4.56 11.15 -8.61
CA ILE A 112 3.73 11.36 -9.79
C ILE A 112 3.15 12.77 -9.86
N ASN A 113 2.88 13.41 -8.72
CA ASN A 113 2.35 14.77 -8.67
C ASN A 113 3.34 15.82 -9.17
N LYS A 114 4.63 15.48 -9.24
CA LYS A 114 5.68 16.35 -9.77
C LYS A 114 5.85 16.21 -11.29
N LEU A 115 5.02 15.41 -11.96
CA LEU A 115 4.96 15.34 -13.42
C LEU A 115 4.51 16.67 -14.02
N VAL A 116 3.71 17.45 -13.29
CA VAL A 116 3.16 18.73 -13.71
C VAL A 116 3.84 19.87 -12.96
N GLU A 117 4.23 20.91 -13.69
CA GLU A 117 4.73 22.18 -13.18
C GLU A 117 3.99 23.33 -13.86
N GLY A 118 3.18 24.07 -13.09
CA GLY A 118 2.16 24.96 -13.66
C GLY A 118 1.16 24.15 -14.48
N ASN A 119 1.00 24.47 -15.76
CA ASN A 119 0.15 23.73 -16.73
C ASN A 119 0.98 22.88 -17.70
N GLY A 120 2.28 22.76 -17.50
CA GLY A 120 3.19 22.02 -18.36
C GLY A 120 3.79 20.77 -17.71
N PHE A 121 4.50 20.00 -18.52
CA PHE A 121 5.30 18.90 -17.98
C PHE A 121 6.55 19.43 -17.25
N ASN A 122 6.84 18.85 -16.08
CA ASN A 122 8.18 18.87 -15.54
C ASN A 122 9.04 17.88 -16.35
N ASN A 123 9.92 18.40 -17.19
CA ASN A 123 10.71 17.59 -18.12
C ASN A 123 11.61 16.54 -17.43
N ALA A 124 12.12 16.86 -16.24
CA ALA A 124 12.97 15.92 -15.49
C ALA A 124 12.16 14.71 -15.04
N VAL A 125 11.00 14.93 -14.40
CA VAL A 125 10.10 13.86 -13.93
C VAL A 125 9.47 13.11 -15.10
N GLN A 126 9.05 13.82 -16.16
CA GLN A 126 8.55 13.19 -17.38
C GLN A 126 9.58 12.23 -17.99
N GLY A 127 10.84 12.63 -18.07
CA GLY A 127 11.92 11.79 -18.57
C GLY A 127 12.15 10.55 -17.72
N VAL A 128 12.10 10.67 -16.39
CA VAL A 128 12.22 9.53 -15.47
C VAL A 128 11.03 8.58 -15.64
N LEU A 129 9.80 9.10 -15.65
CA LEU A 129 8.59 8.27 -15.82
C LEU A 129 8.56 7.59 -17.19
N SER A 130 8.92 8.27 -18.27
CA SER A 130 9.03 7.68 -19.60
C SER A 130 10.00 6.51 -19.62
N ARG A 131 11.22 6.69 -19.08
CA ARG A 131 12.21 5.59 -18.98
C ARG A 131 11.76 4.46 -18.05
N LEU A 132 11.01 4.77 -16.99
CA LEU A 132 10.45 3.74 -16.11
C LEU A 132 9.42 2.90 -16.87
N LEU A 133 8.46 3.54 -17.52
CA LEU A 133 7.35 2.89 -18.22
C LEU A 133 7.78 2.12 -19.48
N THR A 134 8.87 2.51 -20.14
CA THR A 134 9.43 1.79 -21.30
C THR A 134 10.23 0.56 -20.91
N GLN A 135 10.39 0.25 -19.61
CA GLN A 135 11.09 -0.95 -19.19
C GLN A 135 10.31 -2.23 -19.58
N PRO A 136 10.99 -3.32 -19.95
CA PRO A 136 10.36 -4.50 -20.56
C PRO A 136 9.25 -5.15 -19.73
N GLN A 137 9.32 -5.05 -18.39
CA GLN A 137 8.32 -5.64 -17.49
C GLN A 137 6.93 -5.01 -17.64
N PHE A 138 6.84 -3.74 -18.08
CA PHE A 138 5.54 -3.07 -18.27
C PHE A 138 4.92 -3.37 -19.64
N LYS A 139 5.70 -3.87 -20.60
CA LYS A 139 5.24 -4.29 -21.93
C LYS A 139 4.49 -3.17 -22.70
N LEU A 140 4.82 -1.90 -22.41
CA LEU A 140 4.25 -0.72 -23.07
C LEU A 140 5.12 -0.30 -24.26
N LYS A 141 4.46 0.14 -25.34
CA LYS A 141 5.14 0.76 -26.49
C LYS A 141 5.30 2.26 -26.23
N ASP A 142 6.25 2.91 -26.92
CA ASP A 142 6.54 4.32 -26.73
C ASP A 142 5.29 5.21 -26.84
N ARG A 143 4.41 4.93 -27.80
CA ARG A 143 3.15 5.68 -27.96
C ARG A 143 2.19 5.47 -26.80
N GLU A 144 2.10 4.24 -26.25
CA GLU A 144 1.24 3.95 -25.09
C GLU A 144 1.78 4.65 -23.84
N VAL A 145 3.11 4.77 -23.71
CA VAL A 145 3.75 5.54 -22.65
C VAL A 145 3.43 7.02 -22.76
N GLU A 146 3.51 7.59 -23.98
CA GLU A 146 3.17 8.99 -24.24
C GLU A 146 1.69 9.26 -23.92
N ASP A 147 0.77 8.44 -24.44
CA ASP A 147 -0.66 8.53 -24.18
C ASP A 147 -0.97 8.48 -22.69
N LEU A 148 -0.26 7.62 -21.95
CA LEU A 148 -0.42 7.46 -20.52
C LEU A 148 0.08 8.68 -19.74
N LEU A 149 1.26 9.22 -20.08
CA LEU A 149 1.80 10.41 -19.44
C LEU A 149 0.90 11.63 -19.69
N ASN A 150 0.34 11.79 -20.90
CA ASN A 150 -0.62 12.83 -21.20
C ASN A 150 -1.90 12.69 -20.36
N ALA A 151 -2.43 11.48 -20.21
CA ALA A 151 -3.63 11.24 -19.40
C ALA A 151 -3.37 11.46 -17.90
N ILE A 152 -2.17 11.15 -17.39
CA ILE A 152 -1.78 11.43 -16.01
C ILE A 152 -1.61 12.93 -15.80
N LYS A 153 -1.04 13.65 -16.76
CA LYS A 153 -0.92 15.10 -16.70
C LYS A 153 -2.29 15.77 -16.59
N ASP A 154 -3.21 15.45 -17.50
CA ASP A 154 -4.57 16.00 -17.51
C ASP A 154 -5.35 15.65 -16.22
N TRP A 155 -5.02 14.51 -15.57
CA TRP A 155 -5.60 14.18 -14.28
C TRP A 155 -5.14 15.10 -13.14
N ILE A 156 -3.90 15.61 -13.24
CA ILE A 156 -3.21 16.34 -12.16
C ILE A 156 -3.26 17.85 -12.36
N ASP A 157 -3.17 18.34 -13.60
CA ASP A 157 -3.14 19.80 -13.86
C ASP A 157 -4.48 20.47 -13.55
N ALA A 158 -4.47 21.79 -13.46
CA ALA A 158 -5.61 22.55 -12.97
C ALA A 158 -6.53 23.06 -14.07
N ASP A 159 -6.15 22.90 -15.33
CA ASP A 159 -6.95 23.37 -16.45
C ASP A 159 -7.92 22.26 -16.96
N ALA A 160 -8.58 22.48 -18.09
CA ALA A 160 -9.50 21.53 -18.69
C ALA A 160 -9.15 21.29 -20.18
N GLU A 161 -7.92 21.60 -20.56
CA GLU A 161 -7.44 21.46 -21.94
C GLU A 161 -6.79 20.08 -22.10
N VAL A 162 -7.32 19.29 -23.03
CA VAL A 162 -6.78 17.95 -23.31
C VAL A 162 -5.35 18.07 -23.86
N THR A 163 -4.39 17.50 -23.16
CA THR A 163 -3.00 17.43 -23.60
C THR A 163 -2.82 16.35 -24.66
N ALA A 164 -2.65 16.75 -25.92
CA ALA A 164 -2.43 15.83 -27.03
C ALA A 164 -3.40 14.63 -27.05
N THR A 165 -2.95 13.46 -26.61
CA THR A 165 -3.76 12.23 -26.51
C THR A 165 -4.24 11.94 -25.09
N GLY A 166 -4.26 12.93 -24.20
CA GLY A 166 -4.71 12.81 -22.83
C GLY A 166 -6.22 12.66 -22.65
N ALA A 167 -6.72 12.88 -21.44
CA ALA A 167 -8.13 12.69 -21.13
C ALA A 167 -8.61 13.66 -20.03
N GLU A 168 -9.63 14.43 -20.37
CA GLU A 168 -10.30 15.37 -19.51
C GLU A 168 -11.74 14.95 -19.16
N ASN A 169 -12.50 15.79 -18.48
CA ASN A 169 -13.86 15.53 -18.00
C ASN A 169 -14.78 14.92 -19.09
N ALA A 170 -14.68 15.38 -20.33
CA ALA A 170 -15.51 14.87 -21.41
C ALA A 170 -15.31 13.34 -21.61
N TYR A 171 -14.08 12.86 -21.48
CA TYR A 171 -13.78 11.43 -21.54
C TYR A 171 -14.38 10.67 -20.35
N TYR A 172 -14.10 11.10 -19.11
CA TYR A 172 -14.50 10.38 -17.90
C TYR A 172 -16.01 10.41 -17.65
N GLN A 173 -16.68 11.49 -18.05
CA GLN A 173 -18.15 11.58 -17.99
C GLN A 173 -18.85 10.74 -19.06
N GLY A 174 -18.17 10.41 -20.16
CA GLY A 174 -18.67 9.51 -21.19
C GLY A 174 -18.58 8.01 -20.84
N LEU A 175 -17.94 7.65 -19.73
CA LEU A 175 -17.82 6.27 -19.30
C LEU A 175 -19.13 5.71 -18.73
N GLY A 176 -19.34 4.40 -18.79
CA GLY A 176 -20.53 3.72 -18.26
C GLY A 176 -20.75 3.93 -16.74
N LYS A 177 -19.67 4.12 -15.98
CA LYS A 177 -19.68 4.71 -14.64
C LYS A 177 -18.93 6.03 -14.71
N SER A 178 -19.68 7.10 -14.89
CA SER A 178 -19.13 8.43 -15.04
C SER A 178 -18.56 8.95 -13.71
N TYR A 179 -17.46 9.67 -13.79
CA TYR A 179 -16.83 10.41 -12.71
C TYR A 179 -16.15 11.66 -13.26
N THR A 180 -15.70 12.52 -12.39
CA THR A 180 -15.05 13.79 -12.73
C THR A 180 -13.53 13.60 -12.60
N VAL A 181 -12.78 14.17 -13.54
CA VAL A 181 -11.33 14.28 -13.41
C VAL A 181 -10.99 15.09 -12.17
N ARG A 182 -9.83 14.84 -11.58
CA ARG A 182 -9.45 15.51 -10.35
C ARG A 182 -9.06 16.98 -10.54
N ASN A 183 -8.36 17.29 -11.62
CA ASN A 183 -7.75 18.60 -11.90
C ASN A 183 -6.98 19.15 -10.69
N GLY A 184 -6.09 18.32 -10.17
CA GLY A 184 -5.26 18.64 -9.01
C GLY A 184 -4.38 17.48 -8.57
N PRO A 185 -3.45 17.72 -7.64
CA PRO A 185 -2.55 16.69 -7.17
C PRO A 185 -3.30 15.48 -6.60
N MET A 186 -2.87 14.27 -6.93
CA MET A 186 -3.41 13.03 -6.39
C MET A 186 -3.16 12.97 -4.87
N GLU A 187 -4.18 12.58 -4.10
CA GLU A 187 -4.06 12.33 -2.66
C GLU A 187 -3.62 10.89 -2.37
N SER A 188 -3.87 10.01 -3.32
CA SER A 188 -3.53 8.60 -3.22
C SER A 188 -3.05 8.07 -4.55
N ILE A 189 -2.02 7.22 -4.51
CA ILE A 189 -1.54 6.53 -5.71
C ILE A 189 -2.63 5.64 -6.35
N ASP A 190 -3.63 5.20 -5.58
CA ASP A 190 -4.76 4.41 -6.10
C ASP A 190 -5.62 5.18 -7.11
N GLU A 191 -5.53 6.52 -7.13
CA GLU A 191 -6.23 7.34 -8.14
C GLU A 191 -5.75 7.03 -9.56
N LEU A 192 -4.55 6.51 -9.73
CA LEU A 192 -4.08 6.03 -11.02
C LEU A 192 -5.01 4.98 -11.65
N LEU A 193 -5.73 4.18 -10.84
CA LEU A 193 -6.72 3.23 -11.35
C LEU A 193 -7.92 3.88 -12.03
N LEU A 194 -8.11 5.19 -11.85
CA LEU A 194 -9.13 6.00 -12.50
C LEU A 194 -8.61 6.69 -13.76
N VAL A 195 -7.30 6.75 -13.95
CA VAL A 195 -6.67 7.41 -15.09
C VAL A 195 -6.77 6.52 -16.33
N ARG A 196 -7.15 7.14 -17.46
CA ARG A 196 -7.20 6.48 -18.76
C ARG A 196 -5.88 5.78 -19.08
N GLY A 197 -5.97 4.53 -19.53
CA GLY A 197 -4.80 3.72 -19.92
C GLY A 197 -4.18 2.90 -18.79
N ILE A 198 -4.53 3.13 -17.53
CA ILE A 198 -4.06 2.31 -16.41
C ILE A 198 -4.96 1.08 -16.26
N SER A 199 -4.45 -0.10 -16.58
CA SER A 199 -5.11 -1.37 -16.26
C SER A 199 -4.77 -1.82 -14.83
N ARG A 200 -5.60 -2.73 -14.29
CA ARG A 200 -5.32 -3.34 -12.97
C ARG A 200 -4.01 -4.11 -12.98
N GLU A 201 -3.70 -4.78 -14.09
CA GLU A 201 -2.45 -5.54 -14.27
C GLU A 201 -1.24 -4.61 -14.30
N LEU A 202 -1.33 -3.46 -14.99
CA LEU A 202 -0.27 -2.46 -14.98
C LEU A 202 -0.07 -1.87 -13.58
N TYR A 203 -1.15 -1.60 -12.86
CA TYR A 203 -1.11 -0.99 -11.53
C TYR A 203 -0.60 -1.93 -10.45
N TYR A 204 -1.22 -3.12 -10.29
CA TYR A 204 -0.89 -4.09 -9.23
C TYR A 204 0.25 -5.04 -9.61
N GLY A 205 0.49 -5.22 -10.91
CA GLY A 205 1.37 -6.24 -11.42
C GLY A 205 0.68 -7.59 -11.62
N THR A 206 1.47 -8.56 -12.00
CA THR A 206 1.10 -9.96 -12.19
C THR A 206 2.09 -10.86 -11.43
N SER A 207 1.92 -12.18 -11.51
CA SER A 207 2.91 -13.12 -10.96
C SER A 207 4.29 -12.99 -11.60
N GLU A 208 4.38 -12.43 -12.82
CA GLU A 208 5.61 -12.32 -13.61
C GLU A 208 6.23 -10.91 -13.60
N SER A 209 5.43 -9.90 -13.29
CA SER A 209 5.87 -8.50 -13.40
C SER A 209 5.37 -7.67 -12.22
N PRO A 210 6.22 -6.83 -11.62
CA PRO A 210 5.80 -5.92 -10.55
C PRO A 210 4.86 -4.86 -11.10
N GLY A 211 3.90 -4.42 -10.28
CA GLY A 211 2.99 -3.34 -10.63
C GLY A 211 3.62 -1.96 -10.53
N LEU A 212 3.11 -1.02 -11.32
CA LEU A 212 3.59 0.36 -11.39
C LEU A 212 3.47 1.08 -10.03
N ALA A 213 2.44 0.80 -9.24
CA ALA A 213 2.22 1.39 -7.92
C ALA A 213 3.40 1.22 -6.95
N ARG A 214 4.23 0.19 -7.16
CA ARG A 214 5.43 -0.07 -6.34
C ARG A 214 6.52 0.99 -6.50
N PHE A 215 6.54 1.67 -7.64
CA PHE A 215 7.61 2.59 -8.04
C PHE A 215 7.22 4.05 -7.94
N LEU A 216 5.94 4.31 -7.62
CA LEU A 216 5.37 5.64 -7.60
C LEU A 216 4.91 6.02 -6.20
N THR A 217 4.92 7.32 -5.93
CA THR A 217 4.37 7.93 -4.72
C THR A 217 3.62 9.22 -5.07
N VAL A 218 2.79 9.69 -4.16
CA VAL A 218 2.15 11.02 -4.21
C VAL A 218 2.77 11.98 -3.18
N HIS A 219 3.72 11.51 -2.39
CA HIS A 219 4.33 12.23 -1.28
C HIS A 219 5.71 12.78 -1.62
N GLY A 220 6.11 13.89 -0.97
CA GLY A 220 7.43 14.47 -1.08
C GLY A 220 7.59 15.54 -2.17
N GLU A 221 8.78 16.12 -2.25
CA GLU A 221 9.09 17.27 -3.12
C GLU A 221 9.64 16.85 -4.51
N GLY A 222 9.66 15.55 -4.82
CA GLY A 222 10.02 15.03 -6.14
C GLY A 222 11.48 14.57 -6.28
N SER A 223 12.31 14.75 -5.27
CA SER A 223 13.63 14.13 -5.24
C SER A 223 13.52 12.65 -4.94
N VAL A 224 14.40 11.84 -5.54
CA VAL A 224 14.45 10.38 -5.34
C VAL A 224 15.65 10.02 -4.46
N ASN A 225 15.41 9.31 -3.34
CA ASN A 225 16.50 8.77 -2.53
C ASN A 225 17.14 7.57 -3.24
N ILE A 226 18.35 7.77 -3.78
CA ILE A 226 19.06 6.72 -4.53
C ILE A 226 19.56 5.57 -3.63
N ASN A 227 19.60 5.76 -2.31
CA ASN A 227 20.00 4.72 -1.36
C ASN A 227 18.91 3.68 -1.17
N THR A 228 17.64 4.05 -1.38
CA THR A 228 16.47 3.21 -1.10
C THR A 228 15.65 2.89 -2.34
N ALA A 229 15.80 3.66 -3.42
CA ALA A 229 15.04 3.53 -4.65
C ALA A 229 15.07 2.09 -5.22
N PRO A 230 13.94 1.54 -5.67
CA PRO A 230 13.94 0.29 -6.42
C PRO A 230 14.89 0.33 -7.63
N LYS A 231 15.44 -0.83 -8.03
CA LYS A 231 16.38 -0.90 -9.16
C LYS A 231 15.79 -0.34 -10.46
N GLU A 232 14.51 -0.54 -10.66
CA GLU A 232 13.75 -0.02 -11.80
C GLU A 232 13.73 1.51 -11.81
N VAL A 233 13.60 2.12 -10.64
CA VAL A 233 13.68 3.58 -10.47
C VAL A 233 15.12 4.06 -10.70
N LEU A 234 16.14 3.39 -10.12
CA LEU A 234 17.55 3.72 -10.38
C LEU A 234 17.86 3.71 -11.87
N ARG A 235 17.39 2.69 -12.60
CA ARG A 235 17.55 2.57 -14.05
C ARG A 235 16.88 3.72 -14.80
N ALA A 236 15.76 4.22 -14.30
CA ALA A 236 15.01 5.32 -14.91
C ALA A 236 15.65 6.70 -14.71
N LEU A 237 16.57 6.88 -13.73
CA LEU A 237 17.16 8.18 -13.43
C LEU A 237 18.05 8.72 -14.56
N SER A 238 18.66 7.85 -15.38
CA SER A 238 19.47 8.28 -16.52
C SER A 238 19.43 7.26 -17.66
N PRO A 239 19.41 7.69 -18.93
CA PRO A 239 19.50 6.77 -20.06
C PRO A 239 20.80 5.96 -20.09
N SER A 240 21.83 6.42 -19.40
CA SER A 240 23.11 5.72 -19.26
C SER A 240 23.13 4.62 -18.20
N ILE A 241 22.08 4.53 -17.36
CA ILE A 241 21.98 3.48 -16.33
C ILE A 241 21.26 2.27 -16.93
N THR A 242 22.06 1.32 -17.39
CA THR A 242 21.56 0.02 -17.84
C THR A 242 21.07 -0.83 -16.67
N GLU A 243 20.37 -1.93 -16.94
CA GLU A 243 19.96 -2.89 -15.91
C GLU A 243 21.14 -3.44 -15.11
N ASP A 244 22.24 -3.79 -15.78
CA ASP A 244 23.46 -4.26 -15.15
C ASP A 244 24.13 -3.16 -14.29
N ALA A 245 24.09 -1.91 -14.73
CA ALA A 245 24.55 -0.78 -13.94
C ALA A 245 23.69 -0.56 -12.68
N ALA A 246 22.36 -0.66 -12.80
CA ALA A 246 21.44 -0.56 -11.66
C ALA A 246 21.66 -1.72 -10.65
N ASN A 247 21.94 -2.93 -11.12
CA ASN A 247 22.30 -4.04 -10.25
C ASN A 247 23.61 -3.77 -9.49
N ARG A 248 24.66 -3.27 -10.17
CA ARG A 248 25.91 -2.86 -9.48
C ARG A 248 25.68 -1.72 -8.47
N MET A 249 24.80 -0.77 -8.77
CA MET A 249 24.41 0.27 -7.79
C MET A 249 23.74 -0.35 -6.56
N ASP A 250 22.85 -1.32 -6.75
CA ASP A 250 22.17 -2.02 -5.65
C ASP A 250 23.15 -2.82 -4.79
N ASP A 251 24.09 -3.53 -5.40
CA ASP A 251 25.15 -4.26 -4.70
C ASP A 251 26.05 -3.29 -3.90
N TYR A 252 26.42 -2.16 -4.50
CA TYR A 252 27.25 -1.15 -3.86
C TYR A 252 26.59 -0.58 -2.61
N ARG A 253 25.33 -0.16 -2.69
CA ARG A 253 24.62 0.46 -1.56
C ARG A 253 24.27 -0.51 -0.44
N ARG A 254 24.16 -1.82 -0.73
CA ARG A 254 23.94 -2.87 0.30
C ARG A 254 25.17 -3.18 1.11
N ASN A 255 26.34 -2.83 0.64
CA ASN A 255 27.55 -3.00 1.41
C ASN A 255 27.67 -1.88 2.45
N ALA A 256 27.54 -2.22 3.73
CA ALA A 256 27.56 -1.28 4.86
C ALA A 256 28.92 -0.53 5.01
N ALA A 257 30.00 -1.02 4.38
CA ALA A 257 31.29 -0.33 4.38
C ALA A 257 31.33 0.87 3.42
N ASN A 258 30.38 1.00 2.50
CA ASN A 258 30.34 2.08 1.53
C ASN A 258 29.69 3.34 2.12
N ASN A 259 30.28 4.49 1.82
CA ASN A 259 29.73 5.78 2.21
C ASN A 259 28.64 6.21 1.21
N LEU A 260 27.39 6.32 1.70
CA LEU A 260 26.19 6.67 0.93
C LEU A 260 25.63 8.04 1.30
N THR A 261 26.39 8.90 2.01
CA THR A 261 25.91 10.21 2.45
C THR A 261 25.80 11.24 1.33
N GLU A 262 26.60 11.07 0.26
CA GLU A 262 26.61 11.97 -0.88
C GLU A 262 25.77 11.43 -2.04
N PRO A 263 24.86 12.21 -2.65
CA PRO A 263 24.05 11.75 -3.79
C PRO A 263 24.87 11.27 -5.00
N SER A 264 26.14 11.70 -5.09
CA SER A 264 27.06 11.33 -6.17
C SER A 264 27.79 10.00 -5.97
N TRP A 265 27.49 9.24 -4.92
CA TRP A 265 28.18 7.96 -4.63
C TRP A 265 28.14 6.97 -5.80
N TYR A 266 27.09 7.01 -6.62
CA TYR A 266 26.95 6.14 -7.80
C TYR A 266 28.13 6.26 -8.77
N ARG A 267 28.84 7.39 -8.81
CA ARG A 267 30.04 7.59 -9.63
C ARG A 267 31.22 6.72 -9.18
N ARG A 268 31.15 6.15 -7.98
CA ARG A 268 32.16 5.19 -7.48
C ARG A 268 31.87 3.76 -7.99
N VAL A 269 30.70 3.55 -8.59
CA VAL A 269 30.33 2.26 -9.19
C VAL A 269 30.99 2.14 -10.57
N SER A 270 31.55 0.96 -10.85
CA SER A 270 32.22 0.72 -12.13
C SER A 270 31.27 0.97 -13.31
N GLY A 271 31.76 1.75 -14.30
CA GLY A 271 31.00 2.13 -15.49
C GLY A 271 30.08 3.32 -15.35
N LEU A 272 29.99 3.94 -14.14
CA LEU A 272 29.09 5.09 -13.90
C LEU A 272 29.84 6.40 -13.58
N GLN A 273 31.19 6.43 -13.71
CA GLN A 273 32.03 7.56 -13.35
C GLN A 273 31.65 8.88 -14.06
N ASN A 274 31.21 8.76 -15.32
CA ASN A 274 30.84 9.90 -16.18
C ASN A 274 29.32 9.99 -16.40
N THR A 275 28.52 9.19 -15.67
CA THR A 275 27.07 9.24 -15.80
C THR A 275 26.53 10.53 -15.18
N ALA A 276 25.69 11.24 -15.93
CA ALA A 276 24.94 12.37 -15.41
C ALA A 276 23.57 11.87 -14.90
N ILE A 277 23.27 12.17 -13.67
CA ILE A 277 21.92 12.13 -13.08
C ILE A 277 21.61 13.57 -12.69
N ASP A 278 20.42 14.05 -13.00
CA ASP A 278 20.00 15.37 -12.59
C ASP A 278 20.03 15.50 -11.06
N SER A 279 20.90 16.38 -10.57
CA SER A 279 21.13 16.57 -9.12
C SER A 279 19.90 17.13 -8.39
N VAL A 280 18.95 17.71 -9.11
CA VAL A 280 17.70 18.21 -8.56
C VAL A 280 16.74 17.06 -8.23
N THR A 281 16.85 15.93 -8.93
CA THR A 281 15.95 14.77 -8.77
C THR A 281 16.49 13.69 -7.84
N VAL A 282 17.71 13.80 -7.28
CA VAL A 282 18.28 12.78 -6.39
C VAL A 282 18.70 13.33 -5.03
N THR A 283 18.48 12.52 -4.01
CA THR A 283 18.82 12.78 -2.61
C THR A 283 19.35 11.50 -1.94
N THR A 284 19.87 11.66 -0.72
CA THR A 284 20.24 10.55 0.17
C THR A 284 19.45 10.59 1.48
N LYS A 285 18.46 11.50 1.59
CA LYS A 285 17.61 11.66 2.76
C LYS A 285 16.16 11.44 2.39
N SER A 286 15.40 10.92 3.35
CA SER A 286 14.00 10.60 3.19
C SER A 286 13.13 11.32 4.20
N GLU A 287 12.03 11.87 3.72
CA GLU A 287 11.05 12.56 4.55
C GLU A 287 9.76 11.77 4.72
N TYR A 288 9.43 10.90 3.79
CA TYR A 288 8.17 10.16 3.79
C TYR A 288 8.41 8.67 3.79
N PHE A 289 7.70 7.98 4.68
CA PHE A 289 7.78 6.53 4.82
C PHE A 289 6.38 5.92 4.87
N GLN A 290 6.24 4.74 4.30
CA GLN A 290 5.07 3.89 4.48
C GLN A 290 5.39 2.84 5.54
N ILE A 291 4.54 2.71 6.54
CA ILE A 291 4.60 1.66 7.56
C ILE A 291 3.42 0.72 7.32
N ALA A 292 3.69 -0.50 6.93
CA ALA A 292 2.70 -1.57 6.80
C ALA A 292 2.86 -2.53 7.98
N ALA A 293 1.82 -2.62 8.81
CA ALA A 293 1.80 -3.47 10.00
C ALA A 293 0.61 -4.42 9.91
N THR A 294 0.86 -5.72 9.95
CA THR A 294 -0.18 -6.75 9.93
C THR A 294 -0.13 -7.54 11.25
N GLY A 295 -1.21 -7.45 12.01
CA GLY A 295 -1.43 -8.28 13.17
C GLY A 295 -2.03 -9.63 12.75
N HIS A 296 -1.57 -10.69 13.39
CA HIS A 296 -2.07 -12.05 13.24
C HIS A 296 -2.49 -12.61 14.60
N LEU A 297 -3.62 -13.31 14.64
CA LEU A 297 -4.13 -14.02 15.82
C LEU A 297 -4.93 -15.25 15.37
N GLY A 298 -4.36 -16.44 15.53
CA GLY A 298 -4.92 -17.65 14.96
C GLY A 298 -5.07 -17.53 13.43
N THR A 299 -6.30 -17.63 12.93
CA THR A 299 -6.62 -17.45 11.50
C THR A 299 -6.97 -16.02 11.12
N MET A 300 -7.12 -15.14 12.10
CA MET A 300 -7.49 -13.75 11.87
C MET A 300 -6.25 -12.92 11.53
N LYS A 301 -6.41 -11.99 10.60
CA LYS A 301 -5.40 -10.98 10.30
C LYS A 301 -6.06 -9.62 10.07
N ARG A 302 -5.38 -8.56 10.47
CA ARG A 302 -5.73 -7.16 10.20
C ARG A 302 -4.47 -6.39 9.85
N SER A 303 -4.57 -5.56 8.83
CA SER A 303 -3.45 -4.72 8.40
C SER A 303 -3.75 -3.25 8.61
N ILE A 304 -2.73 -2.51 8.99
CA ILE A 304 -2.72 -1.04 8.99
C ILE A 304 -1.59 -0.60 8.08
N ARG A 305 -1.89 0.33 7.18
CA ARG A 305 -0.89 1.01 6.36
C ARG A 305 -0.92 2.48 6.72
N GLY A 306 0.17 3.00 7.27
CA GLY A 306 0.33 4.40 7.63
C GLY A 306 1.39 5.08 6.77
N PHE A 307 1.11 6.30 6.32
CA PHE A 307 2.10 7.18 5.70
C PHE A 307 2.53 8.21 6.75
N VAL A 308 3.82 8.28 6.99
CA VAL A 308 4.40 9.17 7.98
C VAL A 308 5.37 10.13 7.33
N LYS A 309 5.32 11.39 7.75
CA LYS A 309 6.31 12.41 7.40
C LYS A 309 7.27 12.58 8.56
N ARG A 310 8.56 12.61 8.24
CA ARG A 310 9.66 12.94 9.15
C ARG A 310 10.21 14.31 8.77
N ASP A 311 10.13 15.27 9.67
CA ASP A 311 10.66 16.61 9.44
C ASP A 311 12.19 16.69 9.66
N SER A 312 12.75 17.87 9.46
CA SER A 312 14.18 18.13 9.63
C SER A 312 14.68 17.92 11.07
N GLU A 313 13.79 17.96 12.06
CA GLU A 313 14.09 17.71 13.48
C GLU A 313 13.92 16.22 13.85
N LYS A 314 13.65 15.36 12.87
CA LYS A 314 13.34 13.93 13.02
C LYS A 314 12.00 13.66 13.75
N LYS A 315 11.14 14.66 13.84
CA LYS A 315 9.78 14.50 14.40
C LYS A 315 8.88 13.86 13.34
N LEU A 316 8.12 12.87 13.79
CA LEU A 316 7.20 12.11 12.93
C LEU A 316 5.77 12.61 13.08
N SER A 317 5.08 12.72 11.97
CA SER A 317 3.64 12.97 11.90
C SER A 317 2.97 11.98 10.95
N VAL A 318 1.81 11.46 11.35
CA VAL A 318 1.02 10.58 10.47
C VAL A 318 0.27 11.47 9.48
N VAL A 319 0.51 11.28 8.20
CA VAL A 319 -0.12 12.02 7.09
C VAL A 319 -1.45 11.36 6.71
N ALA A 320 -1.43 10.05 6.58
CA ALA A 320 -2.60 9.26 6.26
C ALA A 320 -2.45 7.84 6.82
N TRP A 321 -3.56 7.15 7.06
CA TRP A 321 -3.55 5.74 7.38
C TRP A 321 -4.83 5.04 6.89
N ARG A 322 -4.72 3.74 6.62
CA ARG A 322 -5.83 2.90 6.15
C ARG A 322 -5.85 1.57 6.90
N LEU A 323 -7.05 1.08 7.13
CA LEU A 323 -7.29 -0.30 7.56
C LEU A 323 -7.43 -1.19 6.32
N GLY A 324 -6.79 -2.37 6.35
CA GLY A 324 -6.85 -3.40 5.32
C GLY A 324 -7.38 -4.73 5.84
#